data_1b5aecc551196a5e5309ed162e5658f7
#
_entry.id   1b5aecc551196a5e5309ed162e5658f7
#
_cell.length_a   1.000
_cell.length_b   1.000
_cell.length_c   1.000
_cell.angle_alpha   90.00
_cell.angle_beta   90.00
_cell.angle_gamma   90.00
#
_symmetry.space_group_name_H-M   'P 1'
#
loop_
_entity.id
_entity.type
_entity.pdbx_description
1 polymer ?
#
loop_
_entity_poly.entity_id
_entity_poly.type
_entity_poly.pdbx_seq_one_letter_code
_entity_poly.pdbx_strand_id
1 'polypeptide(L)'
;PNIIINSAASFGSENKKISEIDIKQFNSVFNINVLSSLSIIQDSLKGNELEQIINISSEMGSINLNKDGGYYYYRTSKTLLNSITKNLSIDLKHKDIIVYCIHPGSVKTKLNSGGLISPEVSAQKIINLCAENNFKFSGKFLDINKNILEW
;
A
#
# COMPACT_ATOMS: atom_id res chain seq x y z
N PRO A 1 11.84 10.12 -11.53
CA PRO A 1 10.62 9.56 -12.10
C PRO A 1 9.41 10.43 -11.78
N ASN A 2 8.41 10.48 -12.66
CA ASN A 2 7.20 11.24 -12.42
C ASN A 2 6.20 10.49 -11.52
N ILE A 3 6.22 9.16 -11.56
CA ILE A 3 5.30 8.32 -10.79
C ILE A 3 6.08 7.22 -10.08
N ILE A 4 5.77 7.00 -8.81
CA ILE A 4 6.24 5.88 -8.01
C ILE A 4 5.06 4.97 -7.69
N ILE A 5 5.19 3.67 -7.97
CA ILE A 5 4.26 2.65 -7.54
C ILE A 5 5.01 1.66 -6.64
N ASN A 6 4.82 1.78 -5.33
CA ASN A 6 5.41 0.88 -4.35
C ASN A 6 4.58 -0.40 -4.23
N SER A 7 5.02 -1.47 -4.88
CA SER A 7 4.30 -2.76 -4.92
C SER A 7 5.00 -3.91 -4.20
N ALA A 8 6.25 -3.72 -3.77
CA ALA A 8 6.99 -4.75 -3.05
C ALA A 8 6.28 -5.08 -1.72
N ALA A 9 6.09 -6.37 -1.44
CA ALA A 9 5.50 -6.81 -0.18
C ALA A 9 5.93 -8.24 0.18
N SER A 10 6.05 -8.48 1.48
CA SER A 10 6.17 -9.79 2.09
C SER A 10 4.99 -10.00 3.04
N PHE A 11 4.46 -11.21 3.04
CA PHE A 11 3.38 -11.59 3.96
C PHE A 11 3.94 -11.99 5.33
N GLY A 12 5.18 -12.48 5.36
CA GLY A 12 5.74 -13.19 6.49
C GLY A 12 5.16 -14.60 6.61
N SER A 13 5.31 -15.22 7.76
CA SER A 13 4.59 -16.46 8.06
C SER A 13 3.14 -16.16 8.45
N GLU A 14 2.25 -17.11 8.19
CA GLU A 14 0.89 -17.06 8.74
C GLU A 14 0.98 -17.14 10.26
N ASN A 15 0.61 -16.04 10.94
CA ASN A 15 0.48 -16.01 12.38
C ASN A 15 -0.95 -15.61 12.76
N LYS A 16 -1.68 -16.58 13.26
CA LYS A 16 -3.10 -16.41 13.66
C LYS A 16 -3.25 -16.06 15.14
N LYS A 17 -2.21 -16.28 15.94
CA LYS A 17 -2.21 -16.04 17.39
C LYS A 17 -1.08 -15.12 17.80
N ILE A 18 -1.33 -14.34 18.84
CA ILE A 18 -0.33 -13.44 19.42
C ILE A 18 0.90 -14.20 19.93
N SER A 19 0.73 -15.43 20.40
CA SER A 19 1.82 -16.30 20.87
C SER A 19 2.75 -16.80 19.76
N GLU A 20 2.38 -16.63 18.48
CA GLU A 20 3.15 -17.07 17.31
C GLU A 20 4.01 -15.96 16.71
N ILE A 21 4.02 -14.77 17.32
CA ILE A 21 4.79 -13.63 16.81
C ILE A 21 6.28 -13.83 17.04
N ASP A 22 7.03 -13.82 15.94
CA ASP A 22 8.48 -13.70 15.93
C ASP A 22 8.89 -12.25 15.60
N ILE A 23 9.55 -11.59 16.53
CA ILE A 23 9.99 -10.20 16.40
C ILE A 23 10.97 -10.00 15.22
N LYS A 24 11.82 -10.99 14.93
CA LYS A 24 12.74 -10.91 13.78
C LYS A 24 11.98 -10.91 12.46
N GLN A 25 10.95 -11.73 12.37
CA GLN A 25 10.09 -11.79 11.20
C GLN A 25 9.22 -10.54 11.06
N PHE A 26 8.73 -10.00 12.18
CA PHE A 26 8.03 -8.73 12.22
C PHE A 26 8.89 -7.61 11.61
N ASN A 27 10.13 -7.47 12.09
CA ASN A 27 11.07 -6.49 11.57
C ASN A 27 11.37 -6.68 10.08
N SER A 28 11.52 -7.92 9.62
CA SER A 28 11.75 -8.22 8.20
C SER A 28 10.59 -7.77 7.31
N VAL A 29 9.36 -8.11 7.69
CA VAL A 29 8.15 -7.69 6.95
C VAL A 29 8.00 -6.18 6.96
N PHE A 30 8.25 -5.54 8.09
CA PHE A 30 8.21 -4.09 8.24
C PHE A 30 9.24 -3.40 7.32
N ASN A 31 10.48 -3.89 7.30
CA ASN A 31 11.52 -3.36 6.42
C ASN A 31 11.12 -3.43 4.94
N ILE A 32 10.57 -4.58 4.51
CA ILE A 32 10.17 -4.79 3.11
C ILE A 32 8.93 -3.97 2.76
N ASN A 33 7.89 -4.00 3.59
CA ASN A 33 6.58 -3.44 3.21
C ASN A 33 6.50 -1.92 3.43
N VAL A 34 7.35 -1.37 4.29
CA VAL A 34 7.24 0.02 4.73
C VAL A 34 8.53 0.80 4.49
N LEU A 35 9.65 0.39 5.11
CA LEU A 35 10.88 1.20 5.06
C LEU A 35 11.47 1.28 3.66
N SER A 36 11.36 0.20 2.85
CA SER A 36 11.82 0.25 1.46
C SER A 36 11.05 1.29 0.64
N SER A 37 9.73 1.39 0.84
CA SER A 37 8.89 2.40 0.17
C SER A 37 9.29 3.81 0.58
N LEU A 38 9.53 4.04 1.88
CA LEU A 38 9.99 5.35 2.37
C LEU A 38 11.34 5.75 1.79
N SER A 39 12.30 4.80 1.73
CA SER A 39 13.63 5.07 1.15
C SER A 39 13.52 5.49 -0.31
N ILE A 40 12.72 4.79 -1.12
CA ILE A 40 12.50 5.13 -2.53
C ILE A 40 11.86 6.51 -2.66
N ILE A 41 10.86 6.81 -1.83
CA ILE A 41 10.20 8.12 -1.84
C ILE A 41 11.18 9.23 -1.48
N GLN A 42 11.97 9.07 -0.40
CA GLN A 42 12.97 10.05 0.03
C GLN A 42 14.00 10.35 -1.07
N ASP A 43 14.48 9.32 -1.75
CA ASP A 43 15.45 9.49 -2.84
C ASP A 43 14.82 10.20 -4.05
N SER A 44 13.59 9.88 -4.38
CA SER A 44 12.88 10.49 -5.51
C SER A 44 12.50 11.95 -5.26
N LEU A 45 12.29 12.34 -4.01
CA LEU A 45 12.00 13.73 -3.63
C LEU A 45 13.23 14.68 -3.74
N LYS A 46 14.43 14.13 -3.93
CA LYS A 46 15.64 14.95 -4.23
C LYS A 46 15.57 15.56 -5.63
N GLY A 47 14.78 14.97 -6.54
CA GLY A 47 14.46 15.55 -7.84
C GLY A 47 13.15 16.36 -7.79
N ASN A 48 12.88 17.13 -8.86
CA ASN A 48 11.70 18.00 -8.94
C ASN A 48 10.62 17.48 -9.91
N GLU A 49 10.71 16.21 -10.33
CA GLU A 49 9.85 15.65 -11.38
C GLU A 49 8.73 14.76 -10.84
N LEU A 50 8.68 14.52 -9.52
CA LEU A 50 7.72 13.59 -8.93
C LEU A 50 6.33 14.22 -8.87
N GLU A 51 5.35 13.55 -9.45
CA GLU A 51 3.96 13.98 -9.53
C GLU A 51 3.03 13.08 -8.70
N GLN A 52 3.34 11.76 -8.64
CA GLN A 52 2.47 10.81 -7.95
C GLN A 52 3.25 9.77 -7.15
N ILE A 53 2.70 9.43 -5.98
CA ILE A 53 3.16 8.32 -5.14
C ILE A 53 1.95 7.42 -4.86
N ILE A 54 2.02 6.18 -5.34
CA ILE A 54 0.99 5.18 -5.16
C ILE A 54 1.55 4.03 -4.32
N ASN A 55 1.00 3.81 -3.14
CA ASN A 55 1.38 2.70 -2.29
C ASN A 55 0.38 1.56 -2.44
N ILE A 56 0.84 0.39 -2.88
CA ILE A 56 -0.02 -0.80 -2.96
C ILE A 56 -0.20 -1.37 -1.56
N SER A 57 -1.38 -1.09 -1.01
CA SER A 57 -1.80 -1.54 0.30
C SER A 57 -2.66 -2.81 0.20
N SER A 58 -3.56 -3.02 1.14
CA SER A 58 -4.50 -4.13 1.19
C SER A 58 -5.68 -3.73 2.07
N GLU A 59 -6.86 -4.27 1.82
CA GLU A 59 -7.99 -4.17 2.78
C GLU A 59 -7.62 -4.71 4.16
N MET A 60 -6.66 -5.66 4.23
CA MET A 60 -6.10 -6.14 5.50
C MET A 60 -5.35 -5.04 6.27
N GLY A 61 -4.99 -3.92 5.65
CA GLY A 61 -4.42 -2.74 6.29
C GLY A 61 -5.46 -1.80 6.91
N SER A 62 -6.73 -2.03 6.67
CA SER A 62 -7.81 -1.28 7.33
C SER A 62 -8.01 -1.78 8.75
N ILE A 63 -8.03 -0.85 9.72
CA ILE A 63 -8.35 -1.15 11.11
C ILE A 63 -9.85 -1.46 11.22
N ASN A 64 -10.67 -0.66 10.53
CA ASN A 64 -12.12 -0.75 10.64
C ASN A 64 -12.71 -1.98 9.95
N LEU A 65 -12.13 -2.41 8.83
CA LEU A 65 -12.56 -3.61 8.11
C LEU A 65 -12.06 -4.91 8.75
N ASN A 66 -11.17 -4.85 9.75
CA ASN A 66 -10.63 -6.03 10.42
C ASN A 66 -11.66 -6.65 11.35
N LYS A 67 -12.28 -7.76 10.94
CA LYS A 67 -13.24 -8.53 11.75
C LYS A 67 -12.66 -9.86 12.24
N ASP A 68 -11.57 -10.34 11.67
CA ASP A 68 -11.05 -11.69 11.89
C ASP A 68 -9.80 -11.75 12.77
N GLY A 69 -9.08 -10.64 12.93
CA GLY A 69 -7.77 -10.60 13.62
C GLY A 69 -6.69 -11.39 12.90
N GLY A 70 -5.64 -11.82 13.63
CA GLY A 70 -4.52 -12.58 13.08
C GLY A 70 -3.68 -11.81 12.04
N TYR A 71 -2.78 -12.52 11.36
CA TYR A 71 -1.92 -11.97 10.30
C TYR A 71 -1.18 -10.69 10.73
N TYR A 72 -0.68 -10.68 11.95
CA TYR A 72 -0.15 -9.49 12.63
C TYR A 72 0.93 -8.77 11.82
N TYR A 73 1.87 -9.50 11.21
CA TYR A 73 2.96 -8.88 10.43
C TYR A 73 2.40 -8.10 9.25
N TYR A 74 1.54 -8.75 8.45
CA TYR A 74 1.03 -8.16 7.23
C TYR A 74 0.04 -7.03 7.50
N ARG A 75 -0.96 -7.27 8.36
CA ARG A 75 -1.97 -6.26 8.73
C ARG A 75 -1.30 -5.00 9.25
N THR A 76 -0.43 -5.12 10.25
CA THR A 76 0.24 -3.95 10.86
C THR A 76 1.12 -3.21 9.87
N SER A 77 1.85 -3.91 8.99
CA SER A 77 2.67 -3.26 7.97
C SER A 77 1.83 -2.48 6.96
N LYS A 78 0.68 -3.02 6.55
CA LYS A 78 -0.22 -2.33 5.61
C LYS A 78 -0.99 -1.18 6.27
N THR A 79 -1.38 -1.30 7.54
CA THR A 79 -1.94 -0.20 8.33
C THR A 79 -0.94 0.95 8.46
N LEU A 80 0.32 0.64 8.74
CA LEU A 80 1.37 1.66 8.83
C LEU A 80 1.62 2.32 7.47
N LEU A 81 1.64 1.56 6.38
CA LEU A 81 1.75 2.12 5.02
C LEU A 81 0.59 3.06 4.71
N ASN A 82 -0.64 2.73 5.14
CA ASN A 82 -1.80 3.59 5.04
C ASN A 82 -1.61 4.90 5.80
N SER A 83 -1.15 4.84 7.06
CA SER A 83 -0.86 6.02 7.88
C SER A 83 0.23 6.90 7.25
N ILE A 84 1.31 6.32 6.78
CA ILE A 84 2.39 7.03 6.07
C ILE A 84 1.85 7.70 4.79
N THR A 85 1.03 7.01 4.02
CA THR A 85 0.39 7.57 2.82
C THR A 85 -0.41 8.82 3.17
N LYS A 86 -1.17 8.77 4.25
CA LYS A 86 -1.95 9.94 4.72
C LYS A 86 -1.05 11.10 5.11
N ASN A 87 0.02 10.86 5.88
CA ASN A 87 0.97 11.89 6.28
C ASN A 87 1.64 12.53 5.04
N LEU A 88 2.18 11.72 4.15
CA LEU A 88 2.82 12.18 2.92
C LEU A 88 1.87 13.03 2.04
N SER A 89 0.59 12.68 1.99
CA SER A 89 -0.40 13.45 1.22
C SER A 89 -0.62 14.86 1.76
N ILE A 90 -0.37 15.09 3.04
CA ILE A 90 -0.45 16.38 3.70
C ILE A 90 0.86 17.14 3.50
N ASP A 91 1.99 16.47 3.79
CA ASP A 91 3.32 17.06 3.73
C ASP A 91 3.70 17.51 2.32
N LEU A 92 3.30 16.75 1.30
CA LEU A 92 3.66 17.01 -0.09
C LEU A 92 2.60 17.79 -0.88
N LYS A 93 1.52 18.20 -0.23
CA LYS A 93 0.45 18.99 -0.87
C LYS A 93 0.97 20.29 -1.49
N HIS A 94 1.90 20.96 -0.82
CA HIS A 94 2.48 22.21 -1.29
C HIS A 94 3.37 22.06 -2.54
N LYS A 95 3.70 20.83 -2.93
CA LYS A 95 4.44 20.47 -4.15
C LYS A 95 3.52 19.93 -5.24
N ASP A 96 2.22 19.93 -5.03
CA ASP A 96 1.21 19.36 -5.92
C ASP A 96 1.43 17.86 -6.24
N ILE A 97 2.07 17.12 -5.31
CA ILE A 97 2.29 15.69 -5.45
C ILE A 97 1.06 14.93 -4.93
N ILE A 98 0.50 14.08 -5.78
CA ILE A 98 -0.65 13.23 -5.45
C ILE A 98 -0.16 11.98 -4.73
N VAL A 99 -0.64 11.73 -3.50
CA VAL A 99 -0.22 10.56 -2.70
C VAL A 99 -1.44 9.79 -2.23
N TYR A 100 -1.57 8.52 -2.62
CA TYR A 100 -2.67 7.67 -2.19
C TYR A 100 -2.26 6.21 -2.07
N CYS A 101 -3.07 5.39 -1.43
CA CYS A 101 -2.86 3.95 -1.41
C CYS A 101 -4.04 3.20 -2.03
N ILE A 102 -3.74 2.01 -2.58
CA ILE A 102 -4.69 1.18 -3.30
C ILE A 102 -4.70 -0.23 -2.71
N HIS A 103 -5.90 -0.76 -2.45
CA HIS A 103 -6.14 -2.19 -2.37
C HIS A 103 -6.25 -2.75 -3.80
N PRO A 104 -5.34 -3.65 -4.21
CA PRO A 104 -5.27 -4.14 -5.60
C PRO A 104 -6.35 -5.16 -5.95
N GLY A 105 -7.27 -5.44 -5.02
CA GLY A 105 -8.20 -6.56 -5.10
C GLY A 105 -7.59 -7.88 -4.66
N SER A 106 -8.38 -8.95 -4.70
CA SER A 106 -7.91 -10.32 -4.41
C SER A 106 -7.15 -10.88 -5.62
N VAL A 107 -5.90 -10.47 -5.77
CA VAL A 107 -5.07 -10.81 -6.93
C VAL A 107 -4.45 -12.20 -6.77
N LYS A 108 -4.53 -13.02 -7.82
CA LYS A 108 -3.91 -14.35 -7.86
C LYS A 108 -2.40 -14.22 -8.05
N THR A 109 -1.64 -14.42 -6.99
CA THR A 109 -0.17 -14.28 -6.95
C THR A 109 0.44 -15.40 -6.12
N LYS A 110 1.77 -15.42 -6.02
CA LYS A 110 2.47 -16.30 -5.05
C LYS A 110 2.07 -16.02 -3.60
N LEU A 111 1.72 -14.78 -3.27
CA LEU A 111 1.24 -14.37 -1.93
C LEU A 111 -0.22 -14.74 -1.67
N ASN A 112 -1.02 -14.94 -2.72
CA ASN A 112 -2.44 -15.25 -2.64
C ASN A 112 -2.83 -16.18 -3.80
N SER A 113 -2.60 -17.48 -3.65
CA SER A 113 -2.91 -18.47 -4.68
C SER A 113 -4.42 -18.61 -4.96
N GLY A 114 -5.27 -18.27 -3.97
CA GLY A 114 -6.73 -18.25 -4.09
C GLY A 114 -7.32 -16.96 -4.63
N GLY A 115 -6.48 -16.05 -5.16
CA GLY A 115 -6.96 -14.77 -5.70
C GLY A 115 -7.97 -14.92 -6.83
N LEU A 116 -8.89 -13.96 -6.91
CA LEU A 116 -10.05 -13.99 -7.82
C LEU A 116 -9.79 -13.26 -9.15
N ILE A 117 -8.82 -12.36 -9.19
CA ILE A 117 -8.48 -11.57 -10.38
C ILE A 117 -7.04 -11.82 -10.81
N SER A 118 -6.78 -11.71 -12.10
CA SER A 118 -5.41 -11.86 -12.60
C SER A 118 -4.56 -10.63 -12.29
N PRO A 119 -3.22 -10.81 -12.17
CA PRO A 119 -2.30 -9.68 -11.98
C PRO A 119 -2.43 -8.61 -13.06
N GLU A 120 -2.65 -9.02 -14.32
CA GLU A 120 -2.77 -8.12 -15.47
C GLU A 120 -4.00 -7.22 -15.35
N VAL A 121 -5.15 -7.78 -14.94
CA VAL A 121 -6.39 -7.01 -14.72
C VAL A 121 -6.20 -6.00 -13.60
N SER A 122 -5.59 -6.41 -12.48
CA SER A 122 -5.30 -5.50 -11.37
C SER A 122 -4.34 -4.39 -11.78
N ALA A 123 -3.24 -4.74 -12.43
CA ALA A 123 -2.23 -3.80 -12.89
C ALA A 123 -2.83 -2.78 -13.89
N GLN A 124 -3.62 -3.23 -14.85
CA GLN A 124 -4.26 -2.34 -15.82
C GLN A 124 -5.19 -1.31 -15.14
N LYS A 125 -5.97 -1.75 -14.14
CA LYS A 125 -6.82 -0.83 -13.38
C LYS A 125 -6.01 0.19 -12.57
N ILE A 126 -4.91 -0.23 -11.96
CA ILE A 126 -4.01 0.67 -11.23
C ILE A 126 -3.38 1.69 -12.18
N ILE A 127 -2.89 1.26 -13.35
CA ILE A 127 -2.33 2.16 -14.38
C ILE A 127 -3.38 3.18 -14.84
N ASN A 128 -4.61 2.76 -15.06
CA ASN A 128 -5.70 3.65 -15.45
C ASN A 128 -5.98 4.70 -14.36
N LEU A 129 -5.92 4.31 -13.06
CA LEU A 129 -6.06 5.25 -11.94
C LEU A 129 -4.92 6.28 -11.93
N CYS A 130 -3.69 5.84 -12.14
CA CYS A 130 -2.52 6.75 -12.24
C CYS A 130 -2.67 7.73 -13.40
N ALA A 131 -3.15 7.25 -14.56
CA ALA A 131 -3.32 8.07 -15.76
C ALA A 131 -4.39 9.18 -15.62
N GLU A 132 -5.35 9.02 -14.69
CA GLU A 132 -6.33 10.07 -14.39
C GLU A 132 -5.70 11.32 -13.75
N ASN A 133 -4.55 11.18 -13.13
CA ASN A 133 -3.82 12.26 -12.44
C ASN A 133 -4.74 13.15 -11.57
N ASN A 134 -5.62 12.50 -10.78
CA ASN A 134 -6.70 13.18 -10.10
C ASN A 134 -6.35 13.50 -8.65
N PHE A 135 -6.20 14.79 -8.33
CA PHE A 135 -5.85 15.26 -6.98
C PHE A 135 -6.88 14.87 -5.89
N LYS A 136 -8.12 14.56 -6.28
CA LYS A 136 -9.14 14.06 -5.35
C LYS A 136 -8.78 12.71 -4.70
N PHE A 137 -7.86 11.97 -5.30
CA PHE A 137 -7.37 10.70 -4.74
C PHE A 137 -6.33 10.93 -3.63
N SER A 138 -5.69 12.10 -3.60
CA SER A 138 -4.64 12.38 -2.61
C SER A 138 -5.17 12.26 -1.17
N GLY A 139 -4.46 11.51 -0.36
CA GLY A 139 -4.84 11.21 1.03
C GLY A 139 -6.01 10.24 1.17
N LYS A 140 -6.31 9.44 0.12
CA LYS A 140 -7.36 8.41 0.16
C LYS A 140 -6.78 7.00 0.14
N PHE A 141 -7.57 6.08 0.69
CA PHE A 141 -7.39 4.64 0.53
C PHE A 141 -8.48 4.15 -0.43
N LEU A 142 -8.07 3.65 -1.59
CA LEU A 142 -8.97 3.27 -2.69
C LEU A 142 -8.90 1.77 -2.96
N ASP A 143 -9.97 1.21 -3.50
CA ASP A 143 -9.88 -0.03 -4.26
C ASP A 143 -9.63 0.25 -5.76
N ILE A 144 -9.40 -0.81 -6.53
CA ILE A 144 -9.18 -0.71 -7.99
C ILE A 144 -10.43 -0.28 -8.79
N ASN A 145 -11.59 -0.13 -8.15
CA ASN A 145 -12.82 0.38 -8.74
C ASN A 145 -13.12 1.82 -8.29
N LYS A 146 -12.14 2.49 -7.63
CA LYS A 146 -12.22 3.87 -7.11
C LYS A 146 -13.14 4.04 -5.89
N ASN A 147 -13.59 2.97 -5.27
CA ASN A 147 -14.31 3.08 -4.02
C ASN A 147 -13.34 3.51 -2.92
N ILE A 148 -13.76 4.47 -2.08
CA ILE A 148 -12.99 4.87 -0.90
C ILE A 148 -13.20 3.81 0.17
N LEU A 149 -12.11 3.25 0.66
CA LEU A 149 -12.08 2.31 1.77
C LEU A 149 -11.85 3.06 3.08
N GLU A 150 -12.36 2.49 4.16
CA GLU A 150 -12.06 2.96 5.50
C GLU A 150 -10.64 2.55 5.92
N TRP A 151 -10.02 3.44 6.74
CA TRP A 151 -8.65 3.24 7.24
C TRP A 151 -8.52 2.12 8.27
#